data_2016b09597a2e6ccfc220a6a9559b4e6
#
_entry.id   2016b09597a2e6ccfc220a6a9559b4e6
#
_cell.length_a   1.000
_cell.length_b   1.000
_cell.length_c   1.000
_cell.angle_alpha   90.00
_cell.angle_beta   90.00
_cell.angle_gamma   90.00
#
_symmetry.space_group_name_H-M   'P 1'
#
loop_
_entity.id
_entity.type
_entity.pdbx_description
1 polymer ?
#
loop_
_entity_poly.entity_id
_entity_poly.type
_entity_poly.pdbx_seq_one_letter_code
_entity_poly.pdbx_strand_id
1 'polypeptide(L)'
;YFEVSPKSKEEVLSRLLDIYNPTLSIIFCNTKRQVDELVSNLKGRGYFAEGLHGDMKQQQRDRVMNSFRNGRTDILVATDVAARGIDVDDVDIVFNYDLPQDEEYYVHRIGRTGRAGKSGLAFSFVVGREVYKLKDIMRYCKTKITARKVPSLNDVANTKMNKIFDEIGHVIEEEDLGSIMHMIEERIYEEDYTAMDMAAALIKMMMGTNESVELPDYGEFGNTGAKDGMVRLFINIGKSQKVKPGDILGAIAGESGIPGRLVGTIDMYDKYTFVEVPQEHAREVMM
;
A
#
# COMPACT_ATOMS: atom_id res chain seq x y z
N TYR A 1 -4.62 -16.37 8.18
CA TYR A 1 -5.27 -16.83 6.96
C TYR A 1 -6.37 -15.87 6.52
N PHE A 2 -6.77 -15.96 5.26
CA PHE A 2 -7.87 -15.20 4.68
C PHE A 2 -8.94 -16.17 4.17
N GLU A 3 -10.19 -15.95 4.58
CA GLU A 3 -11.33 -16.65 3.98
C GLU A 3 -11.72 -15.93 2.69
N VAL A 4 -11.66 -16.65 1.58
CA VAL A 4 -11.85 -16.09 0.24
C VAL A 4 -12.78 -16.95 -0.61
N SER A 5 -13.41 -16.36 -1.62
CA SER A 5 -14.07 -17.16 -2.66
C SER A 5 -13.04 -17.64 -3.69
N PRO A 6 -13.31 -18.74 -4.43
CA PRO A 6 -12.40 -19.18 -5.49
C PRO A 6 -12.10 -18.08 -6.52
N LYS A 7 -13.10 -17.25 -6.85
CA LYS A 7 -13.00 -16.19 -7.83
C LYS A 7 -12.21 -14.97 -7.35
N SER A 8 -12.13 -14.75 -6.02
CA SER A 8 -11.45 -13.60 -5.44
C SER A 8 -10.01 -13.88 -5.01
N LYS A 9 -9.54 -15.15 -5.08
CA LYS A 9 -8.18 -15.50 -4.64
C LYS A 9 -7.09 -14.64 -5.28
N GLU A 10 -7.15 -14.48 -6.59
CA GLU A 10 -6.15 -13.74 -7.36
C GLU A 10 -6.16 -12.26 -7.02
N GLU A 11 -7.35 -11.68 -6.89
CA GLU A 11 -7.49 -10.27 -6.52
C GLU A 11 -6.97 -10.00 -5.09
N VAL A 12 -7.28 -10.90 -4.16
CA VAL A 12 -6.76 -10.81 -2.78
C VAL A 12 -5.25 -10.97 -2.76
N LEU A 13 -4.70 -11.88 -3.57
CA LEU A 13 -3.25 -12.05 -3.72
C LEU A 13 -2.57 -10.78 -4.21
N SER A 14 -3.11 -10.14 -5.26
CA SER A 14 -2.56 -8.89 -5.80
C SER A 14 -2.58 -7.78 -4.74
N ARG A 15 -3.67 -7.61 -4.01
CA ARG A 15 -3.75 -6.63 -2.91
C ARG A 15 -2.70 -6.88 -1.83
N LEU A 16 -2.46 -8.14 -1.46
CA LEU A 16 -1.44 -8.48 -0.47
C LEU A 16 -0.03 -8.24 -1.01
N LEU A 17 0.23 -8.56 -2.28
CA LEU A 17 1.51 -8.25 -2.93
C LEU A 17 1.77 -6.73 -2.94
N ASP A 18 0.77 -5.92 -3.28
CA ASP A 18 0.87 -4.46 -3.30
C ASP A 18 1.09 -3.85 -1.90
N ILE A 19 0.37 -4.36 -0.89
CA ILE A 19 0.50 -3.87 0.50
C ILE A 19 1.87 -4.20 1.08
N TYR A 20 2.28 -5.46 0.98
CA TYR A 20 3.51 -5.94 1.61
C TYR A 20 4.75 -5.69 0.77
N ASN A 21 4.60 -5.58 -0.57
CA ASN A 21 5.67 -5.34 -1.53
C ASN A 21 6.94 -6.18 -1.24
N PRO A 22 6.82 -7.52 -1.18
CA PRO A 22 7.97 -8.36 -0.82
C PRO A 22 9.06 -8.29 -1.88
N THR A 23 10.32 -8.26 -1.46
CA THR A 23 11.46 -8.38 -2.37
C THR A 23 11.47 -9.76 -3.03
N LEU A 24 11.21 -10.81 -2.25
CA LEU A 24 11.07 -12.17 -2.75
C LEU A 24 9.87 -12.86 -2.09
N SER A 25 9.05 -13.54 -2.89
CA SER A 25 7.93 -14.33 -2.39
C SER A 25 7.76 -15.66 -3.14
N ILE A 26 7.23 -16.65 -2.43
CA ILE A 26 6.85 -17.94 -3.02
C ILE A 26 5.34 -18.13 -2.87
N ILE A 27 4.68 -18.49 -3.98
CA ILE A 27 3.26 -18.79 -4.03
C ILE A 27 3.08 -20.28 -4.34
N PHE A 28 2.43 -21.01 -3.44
CA PHE A 28 2.19 -22.45 -3.61
C PHE A 28 0.80 -22.72 -4.17
N CYS A 29 0.76 -23.44 -5.31
CA CYS A 29 -0.43 -23.96 -5.95
C CYS A 29 -0.42 -25.50 -5.94
N ASN A 30 -1.60 -26.14 -5.92
CA ASN A 30 -1.70 -27.58 -5.89
C ASN A 30 -1.52 -28.24 -7.27
N THR A 31 -1.70 -27.51 -8.37
CA THR A 31 -1.61 -28.05 -9.73
C THR A 31 -0.70 -27.22 -10.64
N LYS A 32 -0.03 -27.90 -11.60
CA LYS A 32 0.80 -27.25 -12.62
C LYS A 32 0.02 -26.28 -13.49
N ARG A 33 -1.20 -26.62 -13.87
CA ARG A 33 -2.09 -25.77 -14.67
C ARG A 33 -2.36 -24.43 -13.94
N GLN A 34 -2.64 -24.51 -12.66
CA GLN A 34 -2.88 -23.32 -11.84
C GLN A 34 -1.62 -22.46 -11.69
N VAL A 35 -0.42 -23.08 -11.64
CA VAL A 35 0.85 -22.35 -11.69
C VAL A 35 0.95 -21.54 -12.97
N ASP A 36 0.71 -22.15 -14.14
CA ASP A 36 0.81 -21.46 -15.44
C ASP A 36 -0.22 -20.35 -15.58
N GLU A 37 -1.49 -20.62 -15.19
CA GLU A 37 -2.57 -19.63 -15.23
C GLU A 37 -2.25 -18.43 -14.31
N LEU A 38 -1.82 -18.67 -13.07
CA LEU A 38 -1.52 -17.63 -12.11
C LEU A 38 -0.30 -16.78 -12.54
N VAL A 39 0.75 -17.42 -13.07
CA VAL A 39 1.92 -16.70 -13.61
C VAL A 39 1.52 -15.79 -14.77
N SER A 40 0.69 -16.30 -15.70
CA SER A 40 0.20 -15.50 -16.83
C SER A 40 -0.57 -14.27 -16.35
N ASN A 41 -1.46 -14.45 -15.40
CA ASN A 41 -2.29 -13.38 -14.86
C ASN A 41 -1.46 -12.35 -14.06
N LEU A 42 -0.52 -12.80 -13.24
CA LEU A 42 0.39 -11.92 -12.50
C LEU A 42 1.26 -11.09 -13.46
N LYS A 43 1.82 -11.71 -14.51
CA LYS A 43 2.56 -10.99 -15.57
C LYS A 43 1.68 -9.97 -16.29
N GLY A 44 0.42 -10.32 -16.58
CA GLY A 44 -0.55 -9.40 -17.17
C GLY A 44 -0.87 -8.18 -16.30
N ARG A 45 -0.70 -8.30 -15.00
CA ARG A 45 -0.83 -7.21 -14.00
C ARG A 45 0.47 -6.45 -13.75
N GLY A 46 1.58 -6.82 -14.40
CA GLY A 46 2.88 -6.15 -14.29
C GLY A 46 3.83 -6.73 -13.22
N TYR A 47 3.49 -7.85 -12.57
CA TYR A 47 4.39 -8.50 -11.62
C TYR A 47 5.46 -9.34 -12.32
N PHE A 48 6.67 -9.38 -11.76
CA PHE A 48 7.77 -10.23 -12.22
C PHE A 48 7.66 -11.64 -11.60
N ALA A 49 6.79 -12.47 -12.18
CA ALA A 49 6.48 -13.81 -11.71
C ALA A 49 7.02 -14.89 -12.66
N GLU A 50 7.54 -16.00 -12.11
CA GLU A 50 7.93 -17.18 -12.86
C GLU A 50 7.35 -18.45 -12.23
N GLY A 51 7.01 -19.44 -13.09
CA GLY A 51 6.42 -20.71 -12.66
C GLY A 51 7.47 -21.80 -12.47
N LEU A 52 7.19 -22.72 -11.53
CA LEU A 52 8.01 -23.91 -11.31
C LEU A 52 7.15 -25.13 -11.02
N HIS A 53 7.12 -26.10 -11.96
CA HIS A 53 6.35 -27.33 -11.82
C HIS A 53 7.05 -28.52 -12.46
N GLY A 54 6.54 -29.74 -12.22
CA GLY A 54 7.21 -30.99 -12.58
C GLY A 54 7.40 -31.26 -14.06
N ASP A 55 6.59 -30.64 -14.95
CA ASP A 55 6.68 -30.84 -16.41
C ASP A 55 7.81 -30.03 -17.07
N MET A 56 8.46 -29.14 -16.31
CA MET A 56 9.55 -28.32 -16.83
C MET A 56 10.82 -29.14 -17.00
N LYS A 57 11.54 -28.93 -18.11
CA LYS A 57 12.88 -29.48 -18.33
C LYS A 57 13.85 -28.90 -17.30
N GLN A 58 14.87 -29.69 -16.92
CA GLN A 58 15.85 -29.25 -15.90
C GLN A 58 16.47 -27.88 -16.25
N GLN A 59 16.87 -27.68 -17.51
CA GLN A 59 17.44 -26.41 -17.96
C GLN A 59 16.49 -25.19 -17.75
N GLN A 60 15.17 -25.39 -17.91
CA GLN A 60 14.18 -24.32 -17.65
C GLN A 60 14.07 -24.05 -16.16
N ARG A 61 14.03 -25.12 -15.33
CA ARG A 61 14.02 -25.00 -13.86
C ARG A 61 15.23 -24.21 -13.35
N ASP A 62 16.43 -24.56 -13.85
CA ASP A 62 17.68 -23.89 -13.46
C ASP A 62 17.66 -22.41 -13.85
N ARG A 63 17.11 -22.08 -15.02
CA ARG A 63 16.94 -20.69 -15.48
C ARG A 63 16.01 -19.90 -14.56
N VAL A 64 14.83 -20.45 -14.23
CA VAL A 64 13.86 -19.82 -13.32
C VAL A 64 14.48 -19.62 -11.94
N MET A 65 15.14 -20.63 -11.41
CA MET A 65 15.78 -20.56 -10.10
C MET A 65 16.91 -19.52 -10.05
N ASN A 66 17.73 -19.44 -11.10
CA ASN A 66 18.77 -18.42 -11.19
C ASN A 66 18.18 -17.01 -11.32
N SER A 67 17.08 -16.84 -12.06
CA SER A 67 16.38 -15.57 -12.17
C SER A 67 15.85 -15.10 -10.80
N PHE A 68 15.23 -16.01 -10.06
CA PHE A 68 14.69 -15.75 -8.73
C PHE A 68 15.79 -15.44 -7.69
N ARG A 69 16.86 -16.24 -7.64
CA ARG A 69 18.00 -15.98 -6.72
C ARG A 69 18.71 -14.66 -6.98
N ASN A 70 18.75 -14.22 -8.22
CA ASN A 70 19.40 -12.97 -8.61
C ASN A 70 18.47 -11.74 -8.54
N GLY A 71 17.26 -11.89 -7.97
CA GLY A 71 16.30 -10.80 -7.83
C GLY A 71 15.77 -10.22 -9.15
N ARG A 72 15.83 -10.99 -10.26
CA ARG A 72 15.22 -10.62 -11.54
C ARG A 72 13.76 -11.02 -11.62
N THR A 73 13.35 -11.87 -10.72
CA THR A 73 11.98 -12.38 -10.55
C THR A 73 11.67 -12.27 -9.07
N ASP A 74 10.62 -11.56 -8.72
CA ASP A 74 10.26 -11.28 -7.32
C ASP A 74 9.30 -12.36 -6.79
N ILE A 75 8.59 -13.04 -7.69
CA ILE A 75 7.53 -13.98 -7.35
C ILE A 75 7.79 -15.34 -8.01
N LEU A 76 7.97 -16.37 -7.19
CA LEU A 76 8.03 -17.75 -7.66
C LEU A 76 6.70 -18.46 -7.39
N VAL A 77 5.99 -18.90 -8.43
CA VAL A 77 4.78 -19.72 -8.29
C VAL A 77 5.14 -21.18 -8.48
N ALA A 78 4.88 -22.04 -7.50
CA ALA A 78 5.36 -23.40 -7.55
C ALA A 78 4.36 -24.44 -7.04
N THR A 79 4.52 -25.70 -7.51
CA THR A 79 3.90 -26.86 -6.86
C THR A 79 4.82 -27.45 -5.80
N ASP A 80 4.28 -28.16 -4.81
CA ASP A 80 5.06 -28.81 -3.74
C ASP A 80 6.17 -29.72 -4.27
N VAL A 81 5.86 -30.53 -5.29
CA VAL A 81 6.83 -31.46 -5.89
C VAL A 81 8.00 -30.72 -6.51
N ALA A 82 7.74 -29.63 -7.19
CA ALA A 82 8.76 -28.84 -7.84
C ALA A 82 9.57 -28.00 -6.83
N ALA A 83 8.93 -27.58 -5.77
CA ALA A 83 9.57 -26.83 -4.68
C ALA A 83 10.41 -27.70 -3.74
N ARG A 84 10.27 -29.03 -3.82
CA ARG A 84 11.10 -29.95 -3.04
C ARG A 84 12.55 -29.94 -3.58
N GLY A 85 13.51 -29.69 -2.72
CA GLY A 85 14.93 -29.58 -3.10
C GLY A 85 15.31 -28.24 -3.75
N ILE A 86 14.41 -27.25 -3.74
CA ILE A 86 14.80 -25.88 -4.06
C ILE A 86 15.63 -25.34 -2.89
N ASP A 87 16.86 -24.97 -3.18
CA ASP A 87 17.70 -24.21 -2.28
C ASP A 87 17.34 -22.70 -2.41
N VAL A 88 16.12 -22.38 -1.96
CA VAL A 88 15.63 -21.01 -1.78
C VAL A 88 15.04 -20.95 -0.38
N ASP A 89 15.83 -20.35 0.45
CA ASP A 89 15.48 -20.05 1.83
C ASP A 89 15.51 -18.53 1.99
N ASP A 90 14.78 -18.02 2.98
CA ASP A 90 14.82 -16.60 3.34
C ASP A 90 14.02 -15.67 2.41
N VAL A 91 12.86 -16.16 1.92
CA VAL A 91 11.91 -15.26 1.25
C VAL A 91 11.13 -14.46 2.30
N ASP A 92 10.70 -13.27 1.93
CA ASP A 92 9.95 -12.37 2.82
C ASP A 92 8.57 -12.95 3.14
N ILE A 93 7.89 -13.48 2.12
CA ILE A 93 6.51 -13.97 2.25
C ILE A 93 6.31 -15.30 1.53
N VAL A 94 5.60 -16.20 2.19
CA VAL A 94 5.04 -17.42 1.60
C VAL A 94 3.53 -17.29 1.48
N PHE A 95 3.00 -17.51 0.28
CA PHE A 95 1.56 -17.60 0.06
C PHE A 95 1.16 -19.06 -0.20
N ASN A 96 0.31 -19.62 0.63
CA ASN A 96 -0.42 -20.82 0.32
C ASN A 96 -1.68 -20.42 -0.46
N TYR A 97 -1.57 -20.27 -1.78
CA TYR A 97 -2.69 -19.98 -2.67
C TYR A 97 -3.73 -21.09 -2.63
N ASP A 98 -3.27 -22.33 -2.47
CA ASP A 98 -4.06 -23.50 -2.09
C ASP A 98 -3.47 -24.15 -0.84
N LEU A 99 -4.33 -24.63 0.05
CA LEU A 99 -3.87 -25.45 1.16
C LEU A 99 -3.27 -26.78 0.63
N PRO A 100 -2.13 -27.20 1.15
CA PRO A 100 -1.49 -28.47 0.74
C PRO A 100 -2.35 -29.66 1.05
N GLN A 101 -2.11 -30.80 0.40
CA GLN A 101 -2.88 -32.03 0.65
C GLN A 101 -2.60 -32.58 2.05
N ASP A 102 -1.33 -32.55 2.48
CA ASP A 102 -0.87 -33.07 3.77
C ASP A 102 -0.32 -31.93 4.64
N GLU A 103 -0.43 -32.07 5.96
CA GLU A 103 -0.01 -31.08 6.94
C GLU A 103 1.52 -30.88 6.94
N GLU A 104 2.30 -31.95 6.64
CA GLU A 104 3.75 -31.89 6.55
C GLU A 104 4.22 -30.92 5.46
N TYR A 105 3.54 -30.91 4.30
CA TYR A 105 3.84 -29.95 3.24
C TYR A 105 3.62 -28.49 3.67
N TYR A 106 2.64 -28.25 4.54
CA TYR A 106 2.42 -26.92 5.07
C TYR A 106 3.66 -26.42 5.81
N VAL A 107 4.24 -27.24 6.68
CA VAL A 107 5.48 -26.91 7.41
C VAL A 107 6.64 -26.64 6.44
N HIS A 108 6.81 -27.49 5.42
CA HIS A 108 7.85 -27.35 4.42
C HIS A 108 7.70 -26.05 3.59
N ARG A 109 6.46 -25.63 3.29
CA ARG A 109 6.17 -24.40 2.58
C ARG A 109 6.50 -23.18 3.42
N ILE A 110 5.96 -23.08 4.63
CA ILE A 110 6.20 -21.91 5.50
C ILE A 110 7.66 -21.84 5.97
N GLY A 111 8.36 -22.98 6.04
CA GLY A 111 9.78 -23.06 6.34
C GLY A 111 10.68 -22.44 5.27
N ARG A 112 10.16 -21.82 4.20
CA ARG A 112 10.93 -21.03 3.24
C ARG A 112 11.11 -19.58 3.67
N THR A 113 10.39 -19.14 4.70
CA THR A 113 10.52 -17.80 5.29
C THR A 113 10.87 -17.89 6.78
N GLY A 114 11.33 -16.79 7.36
CA GLY A 114 11.61 -16.68 8.80
C GLY A 114 12.79 -17.51 9.29
N ARG A 115 13.84 -17.69 8.48
CA ARG A 115 15.06 -18.41 8.85
C ARG A 115 16.14 -17.49 9.41
N ALA A 116 17.17 -18.09 10.01
CA ALA A 116 18.36 -17.40 10.54
C ALA A 116 18.05 -16.26 11.53
N GLY A 117 16.97 -16.39 12.31
CA GLY A 117 16.57 -15.36 13.30
C GLY A 117 15.79 -14.19 12.72
N LYS A 118 15.48 -14.20 11.42
CA LYS A 118 14.59 -13.21 10.80
C LYS A 118 13.13 -13.56 11.02
N SER A 119 12.27 -12.53 11.03
CA SER A 119 10.83 -12.71 10.99
C SER A 119 10.37 -12.98 9.55
N GLY A 120 9.42 -13.88 9.37
CA GLY A 120 8.83 -14.18 8.06
C GLY A 120 7.30 -14.16 8.14
N LEU A 121 6.65 -13.96 6.99
CA LEU A 121 5.20 -13.96 6.88
C LEU A 121 4.73 -15.15 6.05
N ALA A 122 3.66 -15.80 6.50
CA ALA A 122 2.99 -16.83 5.73
C ALA A 122 1.48 -16.55 5.69
N PHE A 123 0.93 -16.45 4.50
CA PHE A 123 -0.49 -16.25 4.25
C PHE A 123 -1.11 -17.48 3.62
N SER A 124 -2.30 -17.87 4.07
CA SER A 124 -3.02 -19.01 3.53
C SER A 124 -4.42 -18.59 3.10
N PHE A 125 -4.80 -18.91 1.88
CA PHE A 125 -6.16 -18.72 1.40
C PHE A 125 -6.99 -19.96 1.69
N VAL A 126 -8.20 -19.74 2.19
CA VAL A 126 -9.11 -20.79 2.64
C VAL A 126 -10.46 -20.59 1.97
N VAL A 127 -10.95 -21.60 1.29
CA VAL A 127 -12.22 -21.56 0.57
C VAL A 127 -13.25 -22.44 1.27
N GLY A 128 -14.29 -21.82 1.83
CA GLY A 128 -15.42 -22.54 2.40
C GLY A 128 -15.01 -23.61 3.43
N ARG A 129 -15.25 -24.88 3.12
CA ARG A 129 -14.98 -25.99 4.04
C ARG A 129 -13.49 -26.28 4.27
N GLU A 130 -12.58 -25.69 3.53
CA GLU A 130 -11.12 -25.86 3.77
C GLU A 130 -10.69 -25.33 5.14
N VAL A 131 -11.52 -24.56 5.82
CA VAL A 131 -11.29 -24.14 7.22
C VAL A 131 -11.08 -25.33 8.15
N TYR A 132 -11.73 -26.46 7.89
CA TYR A 132 -11.53 -27.69 8.69
C TYR A 132 -10.14 -28.28 8.46
N LYS A 133 -9.67 -28.32 7.21
CA LYS A 133 -8.32 -28.72 6.86
C LYS A 133 -7.26 -27.81 7.50
N LEU A 134 -7.50 -26.50 7.51
CA LEU A 134 -6.61 -25.56 8.19
C LEU A 134 -6.55 -25.83 9.71
N LYS A 135 -7.67 -26.23 10.35
CA LYS A 135 -7.68 -26.61 11.76
C LYS A 135 -6.87 -27.88 12.01
N ASP A 136 -6.86 -28.85 11.08
CA ASP A 136 -6.03 -30.04 11.17
C ASP A 136 -4.56 -29.68 11.07
N ILE A 137 -4.19 -28.82 10.12
CA ILE A 137 -2.83 -28.25 10.00
C ILE A 137 -2.41 -27.53 11.31
N MET A 138 -3.27 -26.69 11.89
CA MET A 138 -2.98 -26.02 13.17
C MET A 138 -2.71 -27.00 14.31
N ARG A 139 -3.48 -28.10 14.36
CA ARG A 139 -3.28 -29.17 15.36
C ARG A 139 -1.96 -29.90 15.15
N TYR A 140 -1.64 -30.24 13.90
CA TYR A 140 -0.39 -30.90 13.54
C TYR A 140 0.83 -30.01 13.88
N CYS A 141 0.82 -28.76 13.46
CA CYS A 141 1.90 -27.81 13.67
C CYS A 141 1.98 -27.29 15.11
N LYS A 142 0.99 -27.60 15.97
CA LYS A 142 0.85 -27.04 17.33
C LYS A 142 0.96 -25.51 17.36
N THR A 143 0.43 -24.84 16.34
CA THR A 143 0.49 -23.40 16.20
C THR A 143 -0.88 -22.80 15.92
N LYS A 144 -1.04 -21.50 16.22
CA LYS A 144 -2.26 -20.76 15.94
C LYS A 144 -2.09 -19.93 14.68
N ILE A 145 -2.92 -20.19 13.66
CA ILE A 145 -2.99 -19.38 12.45
C ILE A 145 -4.19 -18.45 12.58
N THR A 146 -3.94 -17.16 12.62
CA THR A 146 -4.97 -16.14 12.90
C THR A 146 -5.73 -15.77 11.63
N ALA A 147 -7.06 -15.71 11.71
CA ALA A 147 -7.88 -15.13 10.64
C ALA A 147 -7.61 -13.64 10.51
N ARG A 148 -7.51 -13.16 9.29
CA ARG A 148 -7.43 -11.73 8.98
C ARG A 148 -8.52 -11.34 7.99
N LYS A 149 -8.98 -10.11 8.08
CA LYS A 149 -9.90 -9.53 7.11
C LYS A 149 -9.17 -9.31 5.78
N VAL A 150 -9.85 -9.63 4.68
CA VAL A 150 -9.33 -9.35 3.33
C VAL A 150 -9.16 -7.84 3.19
N PRO A 151 -7.97 -7.35 2.74
CA PRO A 151 -7.76 -5.93 2.52
C PRO A 151 -8.71 -5.38 1.45
N SER A 152 -9.22 -4.18 1.68
CA SER A 152 -9.98 -3.44 0.68
C SER A 152 -9.03 -2.74 -0.31
N LEU A 153 -9.56 -2.22 -1.42
CA LEU A 153 -8.79 -1.38 -2.35
C LEU A 153 -8.29 -0.10 -1.65
N ASN A 154 -9.09 0.44 -0.73
CA ASN A 154 -8.69 1.60 0.06
C ASN A 154 -7.51 1.30 0.99
N ASP A 155 -7.44 0.08 1.56
CA ASP A 155 -6.28 -0.32 2.38
C ASP A 155 -5.00 -0.35 1.54
N VAL A 156 -5.08 -0.82 0.28
CA VAL A 156 -3.95 -0.81 -0.67
C VAL A 156 -3.53 0.62 -0.97
N ALA A 157 -4.47 1.48 -1.35
CA ALA A 157 -4.22 2.88 -1.69
C ALA A 157 -3.61 3.65 -0.50
N ASN A 158 -4.17 3.48 0.69
CA ASN A 158 -3.64 4.11 1.91
C ASN A 158 -2.23 3.62 2.24
N THR A 159 -1.94 2.33 2.05
CA THR A 159 -0.60 1.80 2.30
C THR A 159 0.42 2.35 1.30
N LYS A 160 0.08 2.43 0.02
CA LYS A 160 0.92 3.07 -1.01
C LYS A 160 1.17 4.55 -0.66
N MET A 161 0.11 5.26 -0.31
CA MET A 161 0.19 6.68 0.07
C MET A 161 1.12 6.90 1.26
N ASN A 162 0.96 6.11 2.32
CA ASN A 162 1.80 6.21 3.51
C ASN A 162 3.28 5.95 3.18
N LYS A 163 3.58 4.93 2.36
CA LYS A 163 4.95 4.68 1.90
C LYS A 163 5.55 5.86 1.15
N ILE A 164 4.78 6.48 0.25
CA ILE A 164 5.22 7.68 -0.48
C ILE A 164 5.52 8.82 0.51
N PHE A 165 4.68 9.04 1.51
CA PHE A 165 4.93 10.06 2.53
C PHE A 165 6.15 9.76 3.39
N ASP A 166 6.36 8.47 3.75
CA ASP A 166 7.55 8.05 4.50
C ASP A 166 8.83 8.28 3.67
N GLU A 167 8.83 7.93 2.37
CA GLU A 167 9.94 8.21 1.45
C GLU A 167 10.19 9.71 1.27
N ILE A 168 9.14 10.51 1.11
CA ILE A 168 9.24 11.98 1.04
C ILE A 168 9.86 12.53 2.34
N GLY A 169 9.41 12.05 3.49
CA GLY A 169 9.97 12.43 4.79
C GLY A 169 11.48 12.16 4.88
N HIS A 170 11.90 10.98 4.44
CA HIS A 170 13.31 10.56 4.41
C HIS A 170 14.16 11.48 3.52
N VAL A 171 13.68 11.77 2.31
CA VAL A 171 14.36 12.67 1.36
C VAL A 171 14.47 14.10 1.94
N ILE A 172 13.42 14.60 2.61
CA ILE A 172 13.45 15.93 3.25
C ILE A 172 14.48 16.00 4.38
N GLU A 173 14.67 14.92 5.13
CA GLU A 173 15.58 14.86 6.27
C GLU A 173 17.04 14.65 5.86
N GLU A 174 17.30 13.89 4.80
CA GLU A 174 18.63 13.43 4.46
C GLU A 174 19.27 14.17 3.27
N GLU A 175 18.47 14.81 2.38
CA GLU A 175 18.97 15.38 1.16
C GLU A 175 18.93 16.93 1.14
N ASP A 176 19.90 17.57 0.46
CA ASP A 176 19.88 19.00 0.19
C ASP A 176 18.95 19.31 -0.98
N LEU A 177 17.78 19.82 -0.67
CA LEU A 177 16.75 20.19 -1.64
C LEU A 177 16.82 21.65 -2.11
N GLY A 178 17.82 22.44 -1.67
CA GLY A 178 17.87 23.88 -1.90
C GLY A 178 17.77 24.28 -3.37
N SER A 179 18.51 23.61 -4.26
CA SER A 179 18.48 23.88 -5.71
C SER A 179 17.14 23.52 -6.35
N ILE A 180 16.52 22.40 -5.94
CA ILE A 180 15.22 21.96 -6.44
C ILE A 180 14.12 22.92 -5.96
N MET A 181 14.18 23.35 -4.70
CA MET A 181 13.23 24.30 -4.14
C MET A 181 13.25 25.64 -4.92
N HIS A 182 14.45 26.12 -5.27
CA HIS A 182 14.59 27.35 -6.06
C HIS A 182 13.97 27.20 -7.46
N MET A 183 14.22 26.09 -8.14
CA MET A 183 13.60 25.81 -9.45
C MET A 183 12.06 25.74 -9.37
N ILE A 184 11.54 25.16 -8.27
CA ILE A 184 10.09 25.09 -8.02
C ILE A 184 9.53 26.49 -7.78
N GLU A 185 10.21 27.33 -6.99
CA GLU A 185 9.78 28.70 -6.71
C GLU A 185 9.74 29.55 -8.00
N GLU A 186 10.75 29.44 -8.87
CA GLU A 186 10.76 30.12 -10.17
C GLU A 186 9.57 29.64 -11.04
N ARG A 187 9.32 28.34 -11.09
CA ARG A 187 8.25 27.80 -11.91
C ARG A 187 6.86 28.20 -11.43
N ILE A 188 6.62 28.19 -10.12
CA ILE A 188 5.36 28.64 -9.53
C ILE A 188 5.10 30.12 -9.79
N TYR A 189 6.18 30.95 -9.86
CA TYR A 189 6.05 32.35 -10.19
C TYR A 189 5.64 32.63 -11.65
N GLU A 190 6.01 31.71 -12.56
CA GLU A 190 5.67 31.79 -13.99
C GLU A 190 4.30 31.20 -14.34
N GLU A 191 3.80 30.27 -13.55
CA GLU A 191 2.59 29.49 -13.84
C GLU A 191 1.51 29.75 -12.77
N ASP A 192 0.25 29.49 -13.13
CA ASP A 192 -0.91 29.72 -12.25
C ASP A 192 -1.29 28.48 -11.42
N TYR A 193 -0.29 27.88 -10.75
CA TYR A 193 -0.50 26.79 -9.81
C TYR A 193 0.41 26.91 -8.57
N THR A 194 0.02 26.23 -7.49
CA THR A 194 0.70 26.31 -6.19
C THR A 194 1.70 25.16 -5.98
N ALA A 195 2.59 25.29 -5.00
CA ALA A 195 3.45 24.19 -4.54
C ALA A 195 2.62 22.97 -4.09
N MET A 196 1.41 23.19 -3.59
CA MET A 196 0.49 22.10 -3.19
C MET A 196 -0.04 21.37 -4.42
N ASP A 197 -0.36 22.08 -5.51
CA ASP A 197 -0.79 21.45 -6.77
C ASP A 197 0.33 20.59 -7.34
N MET A 198 1.58 21.10 -7.32
CA MET A 198 2.75 20.31 -7.74
C MET A 198 2.94 19.07 -6.87
N ALA A 199 2.87 19.21 -5.55
CA ALA A 199 2.99 18.08 -4.62
C ALA A 199 1.90 17.04 -4.87
N ALA A 200 0.64 17.46 -5.02
CA ALA A 200 -0.48 16.55 -5.32
C ALA A 200 -0.30 15.84 -6.67
N ALA A 201 0.15 16.55 -7.69
CA ALA A 201 0.44 15.98 -9.00
C ALA A 201 1.57 14.94 -8.93
N LEU A 202 2.67 15.24 -8.23
CA LEU A 202 3.78 14.31 -8.03
C LEU A 202 3.35 13.05 -7.29
N ILE A 203 2.61 13.17 -6.18
CA ILE A 203 2.06 12.03 -5.46
C ILE A 203 1.16 11.19 -6.37
N LYS A 204 0.29 11.81 -7.15
CA LYS A 204 -0.57 11.10 -8.12
C LYS A 204 0.25 10.37 -9.19
N MET A 205 1.32 10.97 -9.69
CA MET A 205 2.24 10.30 -10.62
C MET A 205 2.95 9.10 -9.98
N MET A 206 3.40 9.23 -8.72
CA MET A 206 4.05 8.14 -7.97
C MET A 206 3.08 6.99 -7.64
N MET A 207 1.79 7.28 -7.44
CA MET A 207 0.76 6.26 -7.24
C MET A 207 0.46 5.43 -8.48
N GLY A 208 0.81 5.91 -9.68
CA GLY A 208 0.56 5.24 -10.97
C GLY A 208 -0.80 5.61 -11.57
N THR A 209 -0.84 5.77 -12.90
CA THR A 209 -1.98 6.34 -13.65
C THR A 209 -3.17 5.39 -13.85
N ASN A 210 -3.08 4.12 -13.48
CA ASN A 210 -4.08 3.11 -13.84
C ASN A 210 -5.06 2.72 -12.73
N GLU A 211 -4.90 3.23 -11.54
CA GLU A 211 -5.92 3.08 -10.50
C GLU A 211 -6.64 4.40 -10.38
N SER A 212 -7.90 4.43 -10.82
CA SER A 212 -8.87 5.34 -10.22
C SER A 212 -8.93 4.92 -8.75
N VAL A 213 -8.03 5.46 -7.95
CA VAL A 213 -8.19 5.46 -6.52
C VAL A 213 -9.50 6.22 -6.33
N GLU A 214 -10.59 5.51 -6.13
CA GLU A 214 -11.70 6.08 -5.42
C GLU A 214 -11.12 6.40 -4.05
N LEU A 215 -10.54 7.59 -3.95
CA LEU A 215 -10.26 8.17 -2.65
C LEU A 215 -11.54 7.97 -1.86
N PRO A 216 -11.48 7.50 -0.60
CA PRO A 216 -12.68 7.36 0.19
C PRO A 216 -13.48 8.63 -0.04
N ASP A 217 -14.76 8.47 -0.39
CA ASP A 217 -15.65 9.61 -0.47
C ASP A 217 -15.77 10.16 0.96
N TYR A 218 -14.85 11.04 1.30
CA TYR A 218 -14.85 11.74 2.58
C TYR A 218 -15.98 12.78 2.62
N GLY A 219 -16.99 12.66 1.72
CA GLY A 219 -17.86 13.77 1.47
C GLY A 219 -17.05 14.95 0.90
N GLU A 220 -17.69 16.05 0.67
CA GLU A 220 -17.12 17.21 0.00
C GLU A 220 -15.82 17.77 0.63
N PHE A 221 -15.53 17.44 1.91
CA PHE A 221 -14.36 17.95 2.65
C PHE A 221 -13.58 16.86 3.42
N GLY A 222 -13.93 15.59 3.32
CA GLY A 222 -13.21 14.48 3.94
C GLY A 222 -12.94 14.62 5.45
N ASN A 223 -12.10 13.72 5.99
CA ASN A 223 -11.57 13.88 7.34
C ASN A 223 -10.33 14.79 7.29
N THR A 224 -10.54 16.08 7.49
CA THR A 224 -9.47 17.09 7.52
C THR A 224 -8.73 17.15 8.85
N GLY A 225 -9.01 16.24 9.79
CA GLY A 225 -8.45 16.27 11.14
C GLY A 225 -9.01 17.38 12.03
N ALA A 226 -10.09 18.04 11.61
CA ALA A 226 -10.81 19.01 12.42
C ALA A 226 -11.76 18.33 13.41
N LYS A 227 -12.33 19.11 14.34
CA LYS A 227 -13.38 18.64 15.25
C LYS A 227 -14.63 18.26 14.48
N ASP A 228 -15.47 17.43 15.09
CA ASP A 228 -16.76 17.02 14.50
C ASP A 228 -17.58 18.23 14.03
N GLY A 229 -18.05 18.19 12.78
CA GLY A 229 -18.79 19.28 12.15
C GLY A 229 -17.96 20.46 11.63
N MET A 230 -16.61 20.39 11.77
CA MET A 230 -15.69 21.39 11.28
C MET A 230 -14.85 20.84 10.12
N VAL A 231 -14.35 21.74 9.29
CA VAL A 231 -13.37 21.46 8.21
C VAL A 231 -12.10 22.26 8.48
N ARG A 232 -10.95 21.66 8.31
CA ARG A 232 -9.66 22.31 8.47
C ARG A 232 -9.15 22.74 7.10
N LEU A 233 -9.09 24.05 6.90
CA LEU A 233 -8.61 24.69 5.67
C LEU A 233 -7.16 25.09 5.81
N PHE A 234 -6.41 24.98 4.72
CA PHE A 234 -5.02 25.43 4.61
C PHE A 234 -4.95 26.82 3.99
N ILE A 235 -4.16 27.70 4.59
CA ILE A 235 -3.89 29.06 4.09
C ILE A 235 -2.38 29.20 3.94
N ASN A 236 -1.93 29.51 2.73
CA ASN A 236 -0.49 29.69 2.41
C ASN A 236 0.04 31.05 2.90
N ILE A 237 -0.29 31.43 4.14
CA ILE A 237 0.19 32.63 4.83
C ILE A 237 0.51 32.25 6.27
N GLY A 238 1.67 32.69 6.78
CA GLY A 238 2.11 32.38 8.13
C GLY A 238 2.78 33.55 8.85
N LYS A 239 3.43 33.28 9.98
CA LYS A 239 4.09 34.28 10.82
C LYS A 239 5.17 35.09 10.10
N SER A 240 5.87 34.52 9.13
CA SER A 240 6.92 35.17 8.36
C SER A 240 6.41 36.35 7.54
N GLN A 241 5.12 36.34 7.15
CA GLN A 241 4.47 37.46 6.47
C GLN A 241 3.90 38.52 7.44
N LYS A 242 4.25 38.45 8.73
CA LYS A 242 3.81 39.37 9.80
C LYS A 242 2.30 39.39 10.03
N VAL A 243 1.59 38.34 9.63
CA VAL A 243 0.15 38.16 9.85
C VAL A 243 -0.07 37.56 11.25
N LYS A 244 -1.14 37.96 11.91
CA LYS A 244 -1.57 37.45 13.21
C LYS A 244 -2.85 36.65 13.08
N PRO A 245 -3.17 35.74 14.03
CA PRO A 245 -4.43 34.98 14.00
C PRO A 245 -5.68 35.85 13.85
N GLY A 246 -5.67 37.05 14.45
CA GLY A 246 -6.75 38.03 14.32
C GLY A 246 -6.96 38.57 12.91
N ASP A 247 -5.90 38.65 12.13
CA ASP A 247 -5.97 39.12 10.74
C ASP A 247 -6.62 38.03 9.86
N ILE A 248 -6.25 36.78 10.07
CA ILE A 248 -6.89 35.61 9.41
C ILE A 248 -8.38 35.54 9.77
N LEU A 249 -8.70 35.67 11.05
CA LEU A 249 -10.10 35.69 11.52
C LEU A 249 -10.90 36.84 10.88
N GLY A 250 -10.30 38.03 10.83
CA GLY A 250 -10.90 39.20 10.24
C GLY A 250 -11.15 39.06 8.74
N ALA A 251 -10.18 38.52 8.02
CA ALA A 251 -10.29 38.24 6.58
C ALA A 251 -11.40 37.23 6.29
N ILE A 252 -11.41 36.10 6.98
CA ILE A 252 -12.45 35.07 6.83
C ILE A 252 -13.82 35.64 7.12
N ALA A 253 -14.00 36.31 8.25
CA ALA A 253 -15.30 36.89 8.62
C ALA A 253 -15.76 38.01 7.68
N GLY A 254 -14.80 38.81 7.18
CA GLY A 254 -15.08 39.91 6.28
C GLY A 254 -15.46 39.49 4.86
N GLU A 255 -14.74 38.52 4.31
CA GLU A 255 -14.94 38.09 2.92
C GLU A 255 -16.07 37.06 2.79
N SER A 256 -16.16 36.09 3.71
CA SER A 256 -17.20 35.06 3.66
C SER A 256 -18.52 35.47 4.35
N GLY A 257 -18.51 36.51 5.15
CA GLY A 257 -19.69 36.96 5.92
C GLY A 257 -20.06 36.07 7.11
N ILE A 258 -19.28 35.03 7.42
CA ILE A 258 -19.53 34.17 8.56
C ILE A 258 -19.18 34.87 9.88
N PRO A 259 -19.98 34.69 10.94
CA PRO A 259 -19.64 35.25 12.25
C PRO A 259 -18.30 34.70 12.76
N GLY A 260 -17.35 35.56 13.11
CA GLY A 260 -16.01 35.14 13.58
C GLY A 260 -16.03 34.15 14.75
N ARG A 261 -17.10 34.10 15.54
CA ARG A 261 -17.31 33.12 16.63
C ARG A 261 -17.50 31.67 16.13
N LEU A 262 -17.81 31.49 14.87
CA LEU A 262 -17.96 30.17 14.24
C LEU A 262 -16.62 29.62 13.71
N VAL A 263 -15.60 30.48 13.55
CA VAL A 263 -14.25 30.06 13.19
C VAL A 263 -13.64 29.36 14.40
N GLY A 264 -13.17 28.13 14.18
CA GLY A 264 -12.55 27.31 15.22
C GLY A 264 -11.10 27.62 15.47
N THR A 265 -10.28 26.57 15.61
CA THR A 265 -8.85 26.71 15.89
C THR A 265 -8.12 27.34 14.71
N ILE A 266 -7.20 28.29 15.00
CA ILE A 266 -6.28 28.87 14.02
C ILE A 266 -4.86 28.49 14.44
N ASP A 267 -4.28 27.50 13.78
CA ASP A 267 -2.92 27.03 14.02
C ASP A 267 -1.96 27.68 13.02
N MET A 268 -1.22 28.71 13.47
CA MET A 268 -0.33 29.48 12.64
C MET A 268 1.12 29.02 12.76
N TYR A 269 1.71 28.62 11.63
CA TYR A 269 3.11 28.26 11.46
C TYR A 269 3.89 29.40 10.79
N ASP A 270 5.16 29.18 10.52
CA ASP A 270 6.01 30.24 9.96
C ASP A 270 5.58 30.64 8.53
N LYS A 271 5.24 29.68 7.69
CA LYS A 271 4.93 29.90 6.26
C LYS A 271 3.45 29.66 5.90
N TYR A 272 2.66 29.04 6.77
CA TYR A 272 1.27 28.68 6.50
C TYR A 272 0.42 28.68 7.77
N THR A 273 -0.89 28.60 7.60
CA THR A 273 -1.87 28.57 8.69
C THR A 273 -2.92 27.52 8.39
N PHE A 274 -3.32 26.74 9.39
CA PHE A 274 -4.56 25.97 9.35
C PHE A 274 -5.65 26.71 10.12
N VAL A 275 -6.87 26.70 9.57
CA VAL A 275 -8.04 27.27 10.22
C VAL A 275 -9.20 26.29 10.16
N GLU A 276 -9.91 26.14 11.26
CA GLU A 276 -11.11 25.31 11.32
C GLU A 276 -12.35 26.19 11.11
N VAL A 277 -13.20 25.78 10.17
CA VAL A 277 -14.49 26.44 9.88
C VAL A 277 -15.62 25.43 9.85
N PRO A 278 -16.88 25.80 10.13
CA PRO A 278 -17.99 24.87 10.02
C PRO A 278 -18.09 24.32 8.60
N GLN A 279 -18.36 23.00 8.49
CA GLN A 279 -18.44 22.30 7.20
C GLN A 279 -19.46 22.95 6.25
N GLU A 280 -20.57 23.45 6.77
CA GLU A 280 -21.63 24.11 6.01
C GLU A 280 -21.18 25.44 5.36
N HIS A 281 -20.14 26.08 5.91
CA HIS A 281 -19.60 27.35 5.43
C HIS A 281 -18.24 27.24 4.75
N ALA A 282 -17.67 26.05 4.65
CA ALA A 282 -16.31 25.87 4.13
C ALA A 282 -16.15 26.34 2.68
N ARG A 283 -17.18 26.16 1.84
CA ARG A 283 -17.20 26.66 0.46
C ARG A 283 -17.16 28.17 0.38
N GLU A 284 -17.92 28.86 1.22
CA GLU A 284 -17.98 30.32 1.26
C GLU A 284 -16.64 30.94 1.63
N VAL A 285 -15.87 30.22 2.47
CA VAL A 285 -14.51 30.65 2.89
C VAL A 285 -13.45 30.38 1.82
N MET A 286 -13.66 29.41 0.94
CA MET A 286 -12.70 29.07 -0.12
C MET A 286 -12.92 29.85 -1.43
N MET A 287 -14.02 30.58 -1.58
CA MET A 287 -14.30 31.46 -2.72
C MET A 287 -13.66 32.82 -2.53
#